data_3214d0d25f1dbce4bd05fb141d990142
#
_entry.id   3214d0d25f1dbce4bd05fb141d990142
#
_cell.length_a   1.000
_cell.length_b   1.000
_cell.length_c   1.000
_cell.angle_alpha   90.00
_cell.angle_beta   90.00
_cell.angle_gamma   90.00
#
_symmetry.space_group_name_H-M   'P 1'
#
loop_
_entity.id
_entity.type
_entity.pdbx_description
1 polymer ?
#
loop_
_entity_poly.entity_id
_entity_poly.type
_entity_poly.pdbx_seq_one_letter_code
_entity_poly.pdbx_strand_id
1 'polypeptide(L)'
;ELFRGSLVNESPKQLEWTMPVSFDGKLVVAISSRALFDLSDSHQVYLEQGLEAFQDYQVNHEEDVLAPGDAFPLVQKLLAINELDEGKGRVEVILLSRNSSDTGLRVFNSIEHYGLPITRAAFAGGESPHRYVSAFGAHLFLSTDPGDVQQVLEAGYAAATILSGGQCQRPDGILRIAFDGDAVLFSDESEQIFQSDGLEAFTENEKRSARQPMDGGPFKPFLAALHQLQNSFPVESCPIRTALVTARSAPAHERVVRTLREWDIRLDESLFLGGLAKGDFLRAFGADVFFDDQQGHCESASRHVAAGHVPHGIANRRKQEG
;
A
#
# COMPACT_ATOMS: atom_id res chain seq x y z
N GLU A 1 -23.89 61.53 -40.11
CA GLU A 1 -22.93 61.46 -38.98
C GLU A 1 -22.66 59.99 -38.64
N LEU A 2 -21.38 59.68 -38.70
CA LEU A 2 -20.80 58.33 -38.76
C LEU A 2 -20.76 57.66 -37.41
N PHE A 3 -21.31 56.44 -37.31
CA PHE A 3 -20.95 55.50 -36.22
C PHE A 3 -19.72 54.69 -36.66
N ARG A 4 -18.58 55.00 -36.08
CA ARG A 4 -17.40 54.13 -36.08
C ARG A 4 -17.54 53.11 -34.94
N GLY A 5 -17.97 51.92 -35.23
CA GLY A 5 -17.83 50.76 -34.31
C GLY A 5 -16.39 50.28 -34.34
N SER A 6 -15.70 50.35 -33.17
CA SER A 6 -14.40 49.74 -32.98
C SER A 6 -14.58 48.23 -32.89
N LEU A 7 -14.07 47.50 -33.87
CA LEU A 7 -13.87 46.05 -33.80
C LEU A 7 -12.77 45.77 -32.76
N VAL A 8 -13.17 45.27 -31.60
CA VAL A 8 -12.26 44.68 -30.65
C VAL A 8 -11.81 43.34 -31.23
N ASN A 9 -10.56 43.28 -31.64
CA ASN A 9 -9.92 42.09 -32.14
C ASN A 9 -9.59 41.19 -30.94
N GLU A 10 -10.51 40.34 -30.51
CA GLU A 10 -10.19 39.27 -29.54
C GLU A 10 -9.34 38.23 -30.25
N SER A 11 -8.06 38.23 -29.92
CA SER A 11 -7.16 37.15 -30.31
C SER A 11 -7.73 35.81 -29.80
N PRO A 12 -7.74 34.74 -30.61
CA PRO A 12 -8.19 33.44 -30.14
C PRO A 12 -7.29 33.01 -29.00
N LYS A 13 -7.88 32.76 -27.82
CA LYS A 13 -7.20 32.11 -26.70
C LYS A 13 -6.58 30.85 -27.25
N GLN A 14 -5.24 30.76 -27.28
CA GLN A 14 -4.52 29.54 -27.53
C GLN A 14 -5.01 28.54 -26.50
N LEU A 15 -5.63 27.44 -26.95
CA LEU A 15 -5.83 26.26 -26.14
C LEU A 15 -4.43 25.77 -25.77
N GLU A 16 -3.97 26.06 -24.54
CA GLU A 16 -2.83 25.39 -23.96
C GLU A 16 -3.18 23.92 -23.89
N TRP A 17 -2.59 23.13 -24.77
CA TRP A 17 -2.59 21.69 -24.67
C TRP A 17 -1.78 21.35 -23.41
N THR A 18 -2.46 21.20 -22.28
CA THR A 18 -1.84 20.64 -21.09
C THR A 18 -1.36 19.24 -21.45
N MET A 19 -0.08 18.97 -21.26
CA MET A 19 0.45 17.62 -21.46
C MET A 19 -0.38 16.64 -20.63
N PRO A 20 -0.65 15.42 -21.13
CA PRO A 20 -1.37 14.43 -20.36
C PRO A 20 -0.66 14.22 -19.01
N VAL A 21 -1.44 14.15 -17.93
CA VAL A 21 -0.90 13.92 -16.60
C VAL A 21 -0.16 12.59 -16.60
N SER A 22 1.12 12.61 -16.21
CA SER A 22 1.95 11.40 -16.02
C SER A 22 2.17 11.13 -14.54
N PHE A 23 2.30 9.85 -14.22
CA PHE A 23 2.73 9.39 -12.90
C PHE A 23 4.23 9.02 -12.88
N ASP A 24 4.96 9.31 -13.96
CA ASP A 24 6.39 9.01 -14.05
C ASP A 24 7.15 9.64 -12.88
N GLY A 25 7.93 8.81 -12.20
CA GLY A 25 8.71 9.23 -11.03
C GLY A 25 7.92 9.46 -9.74
N LYS A 26 6.62 9.14 -9.72
CA LYS A 26 5.80 9.18 -8.50
C LYS A 26 5.66 7.81 -7.86
N LEU A 27 5.55 7.78 -6.54
CA LEU A 27 5.04 6.63 -5.82
C LEU A 27 3.51 6.64 -5.92
N VAL A 28 2.93 5.65 -6.58
CA VAL A 28 1.48 5.53 -6.75
C VAL A 28 0.95 4.44 -5.83
N VAL A 29 0.02 4.80 -4.95
CA VAL A 29 -0.64 3.88 -4.03
C VAL A 29 -2.13 3.88 -4.30
N ALA A 30 -2.69 2.72 -4.58
CA ALA A 30 -4.12 2.53 -4.73
C ALA A 30 -4.73 2.03 -3.41
N ILE A 31 -5.91 2.55 -3.05
CA ILE A 31 -6.56 2.20 -1.79
C ILE A 31 -8.07 1.97 -2.00
N SER A 32 -8.63 0.98 -1.32
CA SER A 32 -10.08 0.77 -1.31
C SER A 32 -10.77 1.76 -0.38
N SER A 33 -12.02 2.10 -0.68
CA SER A 33 -12.83 3.00 0.17
C SER A 33 -12.95 2.50 1.61
N ARG A 34 -13.10 1.18 1.82
CA ARG A 34 -13.20 0.57 3.15
C ARG A 34 -11.88 0.51 3.91
N ALA A 35 -10.74 0.58 3.24
CA ALA A 35 -9.45 0.72 3.91
C ALA A 35 -9.19 2.18 4.31
N LEU A 36 -9.67 3.14 3.51
CA LEU A 36 -9.52 4.57 3.77
C LEU A 36 -10.49 5.06 4.85
N PHE A 37 -11.75 4.63 4.80
CA PHE A 37 -12.81 5.05 5.72
C PHE A 37 -13.52 3.86 6.35
N ASP A 38 -14.07 4.06 7.54
CA ASP A 38 -14.98 3.09 8.19
C ASP A 38 -16.35 3.13 7.50
N LEU A 39 -16.65 2.05 6.81
CA LEU A 39 -17.92 1.81 6.13
C LEU A 39 -18.71 0.64 6.78
N SER A 40 -18.41 0.33 8.05
CA SER A 40 -18.99 -0.83 8.75
C SER A 40 -20.51 -0.78 8.79
N ASP A 41 -21.09 0.39 9.11
CA ASP A 41 -22.55 0.57 9.20
C ASP A 41 -23.22 0.27 7.85
N SER A 42 -22.73 0.86 6.77
CA SER A 42 -23.29 0.63 5.43
C SER A 42 -23.08 -0.81 4.95
N HIS A 43 -21.94 -1.41 5.32
CA HIS A 43 -21.69 -2.81 5.03
C HIS A 43 -22.64 -3.75 5.78
N GLN A 44 -22.99 -3.44 7.02
CA GLN A 44 -24.00 -4.19 7.79
C GLN A 44 -25.36 -4.13 7.10
N VAL A 45 -25.78 -2.94 6.62
CA VAL A 45 -27.00 -2.79 5.81
C VAL A 45 -26.96 -3.70 4.57
N TYR A 46 -25.82 -3.75 3.87
CA TYR A 46 -25.64 -4.63 2.72
C TYR A 46 -25.83 -6.10 3.08
N LEU A 47 -25.22 -6.56 4.19
CA LEU A 47 -25.30 -7.95 4.62
C LEU A 47 -26.72 -8.35 5.07
N GLU A 48 -27.44 -7.46 5.73
CA GLU A 48 -28.77 -7.74 6.29
C GLU A 48 -29.90 -7.55 5.28
N GLN A 49 -29.80 -6.54 4.41
CA GLN A 49 -30.91 -6.06 3.59
C GLN A 49 -30.62 -6.05 2.08
N GLY A 50 -29.37 -6.32 1.69
CA GLY A 50 -28.95 -6.44 0.30
C GLY A 50 -28.53 -5.12 -0.37
N LEU A 51 -28.31 -5.21 -1.69
CA LEU A 51 -27.68 -4.12 -2.47
C LEU A 51 -28.55 -2.86 -2.56
N GLU A 52 -29.84 -3.01 -2.76
CA GLU A 52 -30.76 -1.86 -2.91
C GLU A 52 -30.81 -1.03 -1.63
N ALA A 53 -30.97 -1.68 -0.47
CA ALA A 53 -30.96 -0.99 0.82
C ALA A 53 -29.60 -0.33 1.12
N PHE A 54 -28.48 -0.95 0.71
CA PHE A 54 -27.16 -0.34 0.80
C PHE A 54 -27.05 0.93 -0.04
N GLN A 55 -27.57 0.91 -1.29
CA GLN A 55 -27.57 2.06 -2.17
C GLN A 55 -28.38 3.21 -1.58
N ASP A 56 -29.61 2.92 -1.14
CA ASP A 56 -30.47 3.90 -0.48
C ASP A 56 -29.84 4.48 0.79
N TYR A 57 -29.19 3.63 1.59
CA TYR A 57 -28.48 4.07 2.79
C TYR A 57 -27.35 5.06 2.44
N GLN A 58 -26.52 4.75 1.45
CA GLN A 58 -25.41 5.61 1.04
C GLN A 58 -25.88 6.95 0.48
N VAL A 59 -26.94 6.96 -0.35
CA VAL A 59 -27.53 8.18 -0.89
C VAL A 59 -28.17 9.04 0.22
N ASN A 60 -28.92 8.43 1.14
CA ASN A 60 -29.54 9.17 2.24
C ASN A 60 -28.52 9.75 3.26
N HIS A 61 -27.29 9.23 3.27
CA HIS A 61 -26.20 9.65 4.17
C HIS A 61 -25.02 10.28 3.41
N GLU A 62 -25.23 10.75 2.17
CA GLU A 62 -24.14 11.24 1.32
C GLU A 62 -23.40 12.45 1.91
N GLU A 63 -24.08 13.27 2.72
CA GLU A 63 -23.52 14.42 3.43
C GLU A 63 -22.90 14.04 4.79
N ASP A 64 -23.14 12.81 5.29
CA ASP A 64 -22.59 12.36 6.56
C ASP A 64 -21.15 11.91 6.38
N VAL A 65 -20.22 12.61 7.02
CA VAL A 65 -18.78 12.33 6.95
C VAL A 65 -18.46 10.95 7.51
N LEU A 66 -17.72 10.17 6.74
CA LEU A 66 -17.22 8.85 7.17
C LEU A 66 -16.09 9.01 8.20
N ALA A 67 -16.09 8.13 9.21
CA ALA A 67 -14.97 8.04 10.14
C ALA A 67 -13.70 7.51 9.43
N PRO A 68 -12.48 7.89 9.87
CA PRO A 68 -11.23 7.33 9.38
C PRO A 68 -11.18 5.81 9.51
N GLY A 69 -10.76 5.12 8.44
CA GLY A 69 -10.48 3.70 8.44
C GLY A 69 -9.04 3.37 8.86
N ASP A 70 -8.71 2.08 8.88
CA ASP A 70 -7.42 1.60 9.40
C ASP A 70 -6.20 2.09 8.61
N ALA A 71 -6.32 2.33 7.30
CA ALA A 71 -5.24 2.86 6.48
C ALA A 71 -5.24 4.40 6.37
N PHE A 72 -6.20 5.10 6.97
CA PHE A 72 -6.30 6.55 6.87
C PHE A 72 -5.03 7.27 7.37
N PRO A 73 -4.44 6.92 8.54
CA PRO A 73 -3.22 7.56 9.01
C PRO A 73 -2.02 7.35 8.10
N LEU A 74 -1.90 6.15 7.49
CA LEU A 74 -0.88 5.85 6.50
C LEU A 74 -1.03 6.74 5.26
N VAL A 75 -2.25 6.91 4.77
CA VAL A 75 -2.56 7.77 3.62
C VAL A 75 -2.25 9.24 3.92
N GLN A 76 -2.59 9.73 5.11
CA GLN A 76 -2.24 11.10 5.51
C GLN A 76 -0.72 11.32 5.48
N LYS A 77 0.09 10.41 6.03
CA LYS A 77 1.56 10.51 5.99
C LYS A 77 2.12 10.42 4.58
N LEU A 78 1.58 9.54 3.73
CA LEU A 78 1.96 9.45 2.32
C LEU A 78 1.69 10.77 1.58
N LEU A 79 0.53 11.36 1.76
CA LEU A 79 0.15 12.62 1.10
C LEU A 79 0.94 13.81 1.65
N ALA A 80 1.27 13.83 2.96
CA ALA A 80 2.07 14.87 3.58
C ALA A 80 3.50 14.98 2.99
N ILE A 81 4.03 13.91 2.38
CA ILE A 81 5.32 13.95 1.67
C ILE A 81 5.29 14.99 0.54
N ASN A 82 4.15 15.19 -0.11
CA ASN A 82 4.00 16.16 -1.18
C ASN A 82 4.16 17.62 -0.72
N GLU A 83 3.93 17.91 0.55
CA GLU A 83 4.06 19.25 1.12
C GLU A 83 5.53 19.62 1.38
N LEU A 84 6.41 18.62 1.51
CA LEU A 84 7.82 18.82 1.84
C LEU A 84 8.69 19.27 0.66
N ASP A 85 8.22 19.16 -0.57
CA ASP A 85 9.01 19.38 -1.79
C ASP A 85 8.35 20.40 -2.76
N GLU A 86 7.98 21.55 -2.25
CA GLU A 86 7.48 22.71 -3.03
C GLU A 86 6.46 22.34 -4.13
N GLY A 87 5.57 21.39 -3.83
CA GLY A 87 4.46 21.02 -4.73
C GLY A 87 4.82 20.10 -5.89
N LYS A 88 5.97 19.42 -5.89
CA LYS A 88 6.34 18.47 -6.96
C LYS A 88 5.47 17.21 -7.03
N GLY A 89 4.61 16.98 -6.02
CA GLY A 89 3.64 15.88 -6.05
C GLY A 89 4.28 14.51 -6.29
N ARG A 90 5.13 14.06 -5.37
CA ARG A 90 5.90 12.81 -5.50
C ARG A 90 5.12 11.55 -5.18
N VAL A 91 4.00 11.71 -4.49
CA VAL A 91 3.12 10.61 -4.10
C VAL A 91 1.74 10.87 -4.70
N GLU A 92 1.16 9.85 -5.29
CA GLU A 92 -0.20 9.83 -5.78
C GLU A 92 -0.99 8.76 -5.04
N VAL A 93 -2.13 9.13 -4.47
CA VAL A 93 -3.07 8.16 -3.89
C VAL A 93 -4.31 8.11 -4.76
N ILE A 94 -4.73 6.91 -5.14
CA ILE A 94 -5.85 6.65 -6.04
C ILE A 94 -6.88 5.79 -5.32
N LEU A 95 -8.13 6.21 -5.37
CA LEU A 95 -9.24 5.43 -4.80
C LEU A 95 -9.70 4.36 -5.81
N LEU A 96 -9.62 3.09 -5.42
CA LEU A 96 -10.18 1.97 -6.18
C LEU A 96 -11.28 1.30 -5.35
N SER A 97 -12.52 1.40 -5.79
CA SER A 97 -13.68 1.00 -4.99
C SER A 97 -14.64 0.10 -5.76
N ARG A 98 -15.23 -0.87 -5.06
CA ARG A 98 -16.36 -1.66 -5.57
C ARG A 98 -17.68 -0.87 -5.61
N ASN A 99 -17.75 0.27 -4.95
CA ASN A 99 -18.93 1.12 -5.00
C ASN A 99 -19.30 1.49 -6.44
N SER A 100 -20.55 1.85 -6.68
CA SER A 100 -20.95 2.59 -7.87
C SER A 100 -20.51 4.06 -7.74
N SER A 101 -20.56 4.82 -8.83
CA SER A 101 -20.29 6.26 -8.77
C SER A 101 -21.28 7.00 -7.86
N ASP A 102 -22.52 6.55 -7.84
CA ASP A 102 -23.60 7.09 -7.02
C ASP A 102 -23.31 6.91 -5.51
N THR A 103 -23.04 5.67 -5.11
CA THR A 103 -22.68 5.37 -3.70
C THR A 103 -21.28 5.86 -3.32
N GLY A 104 -20.46 6.22 -4.28
CA GLY A 104 -19.12 6.77 -4.11
C GLY A 104 -19.08 8.25 -3.71
N LEU A 105 -20.19 8.99 -3.88
CA LEU A 105 -20.25 10.42 -3.58
C LEU A 105 -19.93 10.70 -2.10
N ARG A 106 -20.48 9.92 -1.18
CA ARG A 106 -20.19 10.02 0.27
C ARG A 106 -18.70 9.91 0.57
N VAL A 107 -17.98 9.04 -0.18
CA VAL A 107 -16.53 8.86 -0.02
C VAL A 107 -15.79 10.11 -0.49
N PHE A 108 -16.19 10.72 -1.60
CA PHE A 108 -15.59 11.96 -2.06
C PHE A 108 -15.89 13.15 -1.13
N ASN A 109 -17.11 13.28 -0.62
CA ASN A 109 -17.48 14.30 0.36
C ASN A 109 -16.61 14.16 1.64
N SER A 110 -16.35 12.92 2.06
CA SER A 110 -15.44 12.66 3.19
C SER A 110 -13.97 12.99 2.87
N ILE A 111 -13.49 12.67 1.66
CA ILE A 111 -12.15 13.06 1.18
C ILE A 111 -11.99 14.58 1.23
N GLU A 112 -12.98 15.32 0.74
CA GLU A 112 -12.99 16.79 0.77
C GLU A 112 -13.02 17.34 2.19
N HIS A 113 -13.88 16.78 3.06
CA HIS A 113 -13.97 17.17 4.48
C HIS A 113 -12.63 17.07 5.20
N TYR A 114 -11.88 15.98 4.97
CA TYR A 114 -10.56 15.77 5.56
C TYR A 114 -9.42 16.49 4.82
N GLY A 115 -9.71 17.20 3.75
CA GLY A 115 -8.71 17.91 2.94
C GLY A 115 -7.68 16.99 2.30
N LEU A 116 -8.05 15.74 1.99
CA LEU A 116 -7.12 14.80 1.34
C LEU A 116 -7.02 15.13 -0.16
N PRO A 117 -5.81 15.34 -0.71
CA PRO A 117 -5.63 15.63 -2.14
C PRO A 117 -5.76 14.38 -3.02
N ILE A 118 -6.82 13.59 -2.82
CA ILE A 118 -7.16 12.41 -3.63
C ILE A 118 -8.18 12.83 -4.68
N THR A 119 -7.74 12.99 -5.92
CA THR A 119 -8.56 13.51 -7.01
C THR A 119 -8.92 12.49 -8.08
N ARG A 120 -8.39 11.26 -7.94
CA ARG A 120 -8.59 10.18 -8.92
C ARG A 120 -9.19 8.96 -8.26
N ALA A 121 -10.20 8.40 -8.93
CA ALA A 121 -10.87 7.20 -8.45
C ALA A 121 -11.34 6.32 -9.61
N ALA A 122 -11.53 5.04 -9.34
CA ALA A 122 -12.35 4.15 -10.15
C ALA A 122 -13.39 3.46 -9.26
N PHE A 123 -14.66 3.62 -9.63
CA PHE A 123 -15.80 2.93 -9.02
C PHE A 123 -16.21 1.79 -9.93
N ALA A 124 -16.14 0.56 -9.44
CA ALA A 124 -16.30 -0.64 -10.26
C ALA A 124 -17.72 -1.24 -10.24
N GLY A 125 -18.68 -0.61 -9.53
CA GLY A 125 -20.08 -1.01 -9.55
C GLY A 125 -20.34 -2.44 -9.06
N GLY A 126 -19.65 -2.88 -7.99
CA GLY A 126 -19.72 -4.24 -7.43
C GLY A 126 -18.60 -5.17 -7.88
N GLU A 127 -18.00 -4.91 -9.05
CA GLU A 127 -16.88 -5.68 -9.56
C GLU A 127 -15.57 -5.40 -8.80
N SER A 128 -14.62 -6.36 -8.87
CA SER A 128 -13.27 -6.11 -8.34
C SER A 128 -12.55 -5.04 -9.13
N PRO A 129 -11.96 -4.03 -8.48
CA PRO A 129 -11.25 -2.96 -9.16
C PRO A 129 -9.82 -3.34 -9.60
N HIS A 130 -9.38 -4.59 -9.38
CA HIS A 130 -8.00 -5.05 -9.63
C HIS A 130 -7.47 -4.69 -11.02
N ARG A 131 -8.32 -4.73 -12.06
CA ARG A 131 -7.97 -4.41 -13.45
C ARG A 131 -7.47 -2.96 -13.65
N TYR A 132 -7.80 -2.06 -12.74
CA TYR A 132 -7.38 -0.66 -12.81
C TYR A 132 -6.05 -0.38 -12.11
N VAL A 133 -5.53 -1.31 -11.31
CA VAL A 133 -4.22 -1.19 -10.64
C VAL A 133 -3.12 -0.96 -11.67
N SER A 134 -3.09 -1.79 -12.72
CA SER A 134 -2.16 -1.66 -13.85
C SER A 134 -2.35 -0.35 -14.63
N ALA A 135 -3.60 0.02 -14.92
CA ALA A 135 -3.91 1.21 -15.71
C ALA A 135 -3.46 2.51 -15.02
N PHE A 136 -3.49 2.55 -13.69
CA PHE A 136 -2.98 3.66 -12.90
C PHE A 136 -1.47 3.53 -12.59
N GLY A 137 -0.81 2.46 -12.97
CA GLY A 137 0.59 2.23 -12.64
C GLY A 137 0.83 2.16 -11.13
N ALA A 138 -0.12 1.61 -10.37
CA ALA A 138 0.00 1.56 -8.91
C ALA A 138 1.11 0.59 -8.50
N HIS A 139 1.95 1.04 -7.57
CA HIS A 139 3.02 0.26 -6.98
C HIS A 139 2.56 -0.59 -5.79
N LEU A 140 1.45 -0.19 -5.14
CA LEU A 140 0.85 -0.88 -4.01
C LEU A 140 -0.67 -0.72 -4.05
N PHE A 141 -1.41 -1.79 -3.75
CA PHE A 141 -2.85 -1.76 -3.52
C PHE A 141 -3.18 -2.19 -2.09
N LEU A 142 -3.96 -1.38 -1.39
CA LEU A 142 -4.42 -1.64 -0.02
C LEU A 142 -5.93 -1.79 0.01
N SER A 143 -6.42 -2.89 0.54
CA SER A 143 -7.85 -3.16 0.66
C SER A 143 -8.16 -3.89 1.96
N THR A 144 -9.42 -3.85 2.38
CA THR A 144 -9.96 -4.73 3.43
C THR A 144 -10.59 -6.00 2.86
N ASP A 145 -10.67 -6.13 1.53
CA ASP A 145 -11.22 -7.29 0.83
C ASP A 145 -10.08 -8.24 0.41
N PRO A 146 -9.96 -9.45 1.00
CA PRO A 146 -8.90 -10.40 0.65
C PRO A 146 -8.99 -10.90 -0.79
N GLY A 147 -10.19 -10.97 -1.36
CA GLY A 147 -10.40 -11.41 -2.74
C GLY A 147 -9.85 -10.42 -3.76
N ASP A 148 -10.02 -9.11 -3.53
CA ASP A 148 -9.42 -8.07 -4.36
C ASP A 148 -7.89 -8.11 -4.26
N VAL A 149 -7.35 -8.27 -3.05
CA VAL A 149 -5.91 -8.36 -2.80
C VAL A 149 -5.31 -9.58 -3.53
N GLN A 150 -5.96 -10.73 -3.44
CA GLN A 150 -5.51 -11.95 -4.13
C GLN A 150 -5.42 -11.74 -5.65
N GLN A 151 -6.45 -11.15 -6.25
CA GLN A 151 -6.48 -10.88 -7.69
C GLN A 151 -5.38 -9.90 -8.14
N VAL A 152 -5.06 -8.91 -7.32
CA VAL A 152 -3.97 -7.97 -7.60
C VAL A 152 -2.60 -8.65 -7.51
N LEU A 153 -2.38 -9.51 -6.50
CA LEU A 153 -1.15 -10.29 -6.37
C LEU A 153 -0.97 -11.27 -7.53
N GLU A 154 -2.05 -11.95 -7.95
CA GLU A 154 -2.04 -12.85 -9.12
C GLU A 154 -1.75 -12.11 -10.43
N ALA A 155 -2.14 -10.85 -10.52
CA ALA A 155 -1.79 -9.96 -11.64
C ALA A 155 -0.34 -9.44 -11.57
N GLY A 156 0.45 -9.79 -10.54
CA GLY A 156 1.86 -9.44 -10.39
C GLY A 156 2.13 -8.09 -9.72
N TYR A 157 1.15 -7.52 -9.02
CA TYR A 157 1.30 -6.24 -8.31
C TYR A 157 1.33 -6.45 -6.79
N ALA A 158 2.04 -5.59 -6.06
CA ALA A 158 2.03 -5.61 -4.62
C ALA A 158 0.64 -5.24 -4.08
N ALA A 159 0.12 -6.07 -3.18
CA ALA A 159 -1.16 -5.81 -2.52
C ALA A 159 -1.20 -6.42 -1.12
N ALA A 160 -1.96 -5.79 -0.22
CA ALA A 160 -2.14 -6.30 1.13
C ALA A 160 -3.56 -6.03 1.66
N THR A 161 -4.06 -7.00 2.42
CA THR A 161 -5.29 -6.86 3.20
C THR A 161 -4.95 -6.15 4.51
N ILE A 162 -5.47 -4.94 4.71
CA ILE A 162 -5.29 -4.19 5.95
C ILE A 162 -6.13 -4.83 7.04
N LEU A 163 -5.50 -5.15 8.16
CA LEU A 163 -6.12 -5.68 9.35
C LEU A 163 -6.35 -4.54 10.35
N SER A 164 -7.56 -4.51 10.90
CA SER A 164 -7.90 -3.58 11.98
C SER A 164 -7.05 -3.85 13.20
N GLY A 165 -6.50 -2.79 13.81
CA GLY A 165 -5.62 -2.96 14.97
C GLY A 165 -5.13 -1.68 15.60
N GLY A 166 -4.14 -1.84 16.49
CA GLY A 166 -3.52 -0.74 17.20
C GLY A 166 -2.78 0.22 16.26
N GLN A 167 -2.99 1.50 16.47
CA GLN A 167 -2.27 2.54 15.73
C GLN A 167 -1.13 3.08 16.59
N CYS A 168 0.11 2.82 16.19
CA CYS A 168 1.27 3.46 16.79
C CYS A 168 1.66 4.68 15.94
N GLN A 169 0.97 5.80 16.16
CA GLN A 169 1.33 7.04 15.48
C GLN A 169 2.41 7.79 16.27
N ARG A 170 3.56 8.04 15.63
CA ARG A 170 4.52 9.00 16.11
C ARG A 170 4.24 10.36 15.44
N PRO A 171 4.18 11.45 16.22
CA PRO A 171 3.86 12.79 15.71
C PRO A 171 5.03 13.47 14.98
N ASP A 172 6.05 12.74 14.58
CA ASP A 172 7.28 13.27 13.97
C ASP A 172 7.22 13.45 12.46
N GLY A 173 6.07 13.17 11.83
CA GLY A 173 5.88 13.31 10.39
C GLY A 173 6.63 12.28 9.52
N ILE A 174 7.41 11.38 10.12
CA ILE A 174 8.16 10.36 9.38
C ILE A 174 7.27 9.16 9.09
N LEU A 175 7.20 8.75 7.82
CA LEU A 175 6.56 7.52 7.38
C LEU A 175 7.49 6.33 7.60
N ARG A 176 7.05 5.36 8.41
CA ARG A 176 7.81 4.14 8.71
C ARG A 176 7.10 2.91 8.19
N ILE A 177 7.72 2.23 7.24
CA ILE A 177 7.17 1.01 6.64
C ILE A 177 8.10 -0.16 6.96
N ALA A 178 7.54 -1.22 7.54
CA ALA A 178 8.24 -2.45 7.83
C ALA A 178 7.74 -3.60 6.94
N PHE A 179 8.65 -4.48 6.57
CA PHE A 179 8.38 -5.61 5.68
C PHE A 179 8.92 -6.91 6.28
N ASP A 180 8.19 -8.00 6.10
CA ASP A 180 8.82 -9.33 6.20
C ASP A 180 9.69 -9.61 4.97
N GLY A 181 10.53 -10.64 5.07
CA GLY A 181 11.46 -11.04 4.02
C GLY A 181 10.83 -11.99 3.01
N ASP A 182 10.64 -13.24 3.45
CA ASP A 182 10.19 -14.34 2.58
C ASP A 182 8.75 -14.16 2.14
N ALA A 183 8.46 -14.48 0.88
CA ALA A 183 7.16 -14.31 0.23
C ALA A 183 6.60 -12.87 0.17
N VAL A 184 7.30 -11.87 0.74
CA VAL A 184 6.96 -10.43 0.65
C VAL A 184 7.99 -9.69 -0.20
N LEU A 185 9.20 -9.43 0.32
CA LEU A 185 10.29 -8.79 -0.44
C LEU A 185 10.99 -9.76 -1.36
N PHE A 186 11.24 -10.97 -0.88
CA PHE A 186 11.88 -12.07 -1.60
C PHE A 186 10.84 -13.12 -2.02
N SER A 187 11.24 -14.00 -2.96
CA SER A 187 10.44 -15.19 -3.29
C SER A 187 10.27 -16.11 -2.06
N ASP A 188 9.34 -17.04 -2.14
CA ASP A 188 9.09 -18.05 -1.11
C ASP A 188 9.97 -19.31 -1.22
N GLU A 189 11.02 -19.30 -2.08
CA GLU A 189 11.91 -20.44 -2.32
C GLU A 189 12.51 -21.00 -1.03
N SER A 190 13.04 -20.13 -0.18
CA SER A 190 13.66 -20.53 1.07
C SER A 190 12.66 -21.07 2.08
N GLU A 191 11.46 -20.49 2.12
CA GLU A 191 10.36 -20.96 2.96
C GLU A 191 9.87 -22.35 2.49
N GLN A 192 9.84 -22.61 1.18
CA GLN A 192 9.54 -23.94 0.64
C GLN A 192 10.53 -25.01 1.16
N ILE A 193 11.84 -24.70 1.14
CA ILE A 193 12.87 -25.60 1.66
C ILE A 193 12.69 -25.82 3.18
N PHE A 194 12.43 -24.77 3.92
CA PHE A 194 12.18 -24.87 5.35
C PHE A 194 10.98 -25.77 5.68
N GLN A 195 9.87 -25.62 4.94
CA GLN A 195 8.66 -26.40 5.18
C GLN A 195 8.78 -27.86 4.71
N SER A 196 9.57 -28.16 3.67
CA SER A 196 9.74 -29.51 3.16
C SER A 196 10.82 -30.30 3.90
N ASP A 197 11.97 -29.68 4.16
CA ASP A 197 13.19 -30.35 4.58
C ASP A 197 13.71 -29.88 5.95
N GLY A 198 13.06 -28.87 6.54
CA GLY A 198 13.33 -28.38 7.89
C GLY A 198 14.48 -27.37 8.00
N LEU A 199 14.76 -26.97 9.24
CA LEU A 199 15.69 -25.88 9.56
C LEU A 199 17.13 -26.16 9.13
N GLU A 200 17.60 -27.41 9.22
CA GLU A 200 18.97 -27.79 8.87
C GLU A 200 19.21 -27.63 7.37
N ALA A 201 18.31 -28.17 6.54
CA ALA A 201 18.37 -28.04 5.09
C ALA A 201 18.25 -26.57 4.63
N PHE A 202 17.35 -25.80 5.22
CA PHE A 202 17.27 -24.36 5.02
C PHE A 202 18.61 -23.67 5.32
N THR A 203 19.19 -23.94 6.50
CA THR A 203 20.44 -23.30 6.92
C THR A 203 21.59 -23.64 5.98
N GLU A 204 21.69 -24.89 5.54
CA GLU A 204 22.72 -25.32 4.61
C GLU A 204 22.52 -24.74 3.22
N ASN A 205 21.28 -24.66 2.73
CA ASN A 205 20.95 -24.01 1.47
C ASN A 205 21.33 -22.51 1.50
N GLU A 206 20.98 -21.80 2.55
CA GLU A 206 21.30 -20.38 2.68
C GLU A 206 22.83 -20.11 2.74
N LYS A 207 23.62 -20.97 3.42
CA LYS A 207 25.08 -20.91 3.40
C LYS A 207 25.64 -21.14 1.99
N ARG A 208 25.18 -22.20 1.32
CA ARG A 208 25.64 -22.55 -0.04
C ARG A 208 25.30 -21.47 -1.07
N SER A 209 24.10 -20.93 -0.94
CA SER A 209 23.54 -19.94 -1.86
C SER A 209 23.79 -18.49 -1.44
N ALA A 210 24.62 -18.24 -0.41
CA ALA A 210 24.84 -16.91 0.16
C ALA A 210 25.29 -15.83 -0.86
N ARG A 211 25.93 -16.25 -1.96
CA ARG A 211 26.37 -15.35 -3.05
C ARG A 211 25.42 -15.31 -4.25
N GLN A 212 24.33 -16.05 -4.22
CA GLN A 212 23.29 -16.07 -5.25
C GLN A 212 22.13 -15.21 -4.78
N PRO A 213 21.78 -14.12 -5.48
CA PRO A 213 20.64 -13.30 -5.12
C PRO A 213 19.36 -14.13 -5.11
N MET A 214 18.47 -13.80 -4.19
CA MET A 214 17.11 -14.35 -4.20
C MET A 214 16.27 -13.67 -5.28
N ASP A 215 15.30 -14.39 -5.82
CA ASP A 215 14.29 -13.79 -6.67
C ASP A 215 13.40 -12.82 -5.86
N GLY A 216 12.84 -11.84 -6.55
CA GLY A 216 11.97 -10.84 -5.91
C GLY A 216 10.60 -11.41 -5.59
N GLY A 217 10.09 -11.06 -4.41
CA GLY A 217 8.70 -11.22 -4.02
C GLY A 217 7.78 -10.14 -4.61
N PRO A 218 6.48 -10.20 -4.32
CA PRO A 218 5.50 -9.28 -4.88
C PRO A 218 5.75 -7.81 -4.49
N PHE A 219 6.40 -7.54 -3.36
CA PHE A 219 6.67 -6.19 -2.88
C PHE A 219 7.99 -5.59 -3.37
N LYS A 220 8.82 -6.34 -4.12
CA LYS A 220 10.08 -5.80 -4.68
C LYS A 220 9.86 -4.53 -5.53
N PRO A 221 8.88 -4.46 -6.48
CA PRO A 221 8.65 -3.24 -7.26
C PRO A 221 8.22 -2.05 -6.40
N PHE A 222 7.38 -2.28 -5.39
CA PHE A 222 6.98 -1.25 -4.44
C PHE A 222 8.17 -0.73 -3.62
N LEU A 223 8.99 -1.63 -3.09
CA LEU A 223 10.20 -1.27 -2.35
C LEU A 223 11.18 -0.47 -3.22
N ALA A 224 11.35 -0.83 -4.50
CA ALA A 224 12.20 -0.09 -5.43
C ALA A 224 11.67 1.34 -5.68
N ALA A 225 10.35 1.50 -5.88
CA ALA A 225 9.74 2.82 -6.04
C ALA A 225 9.85 3.66 -4.76
N LEU A 226 9.68 3.04 -3.59
CA LEU A 226 9.86 3.69 -2.29
C LEU A 226 11.31 4.14 -2.09
N HIS A 227 12.28 3.31 -2.46
CA HIS A 227 13.71 3.64 -2.40
C HIS A 227 14.08 4.80 -3.35
N GLN A 228 13.53 4.82 -4.56
CA GLN A 228 13.68 5.97 -5.46
C GLN A 228 13.13 7.26 -4.83
N LEU A 229 11.99 7.18 -4.18
CA LEU A 229 11.41 8.32 -3.47
C LEU A 229 12.31 8.77 -2.31
N GLN A 230 12.84 7.85 -1.49
CA GLN A 230 13.81 8.17 -0.43
C GLN A 230 15.05 8.89 -0.98
N ASN A 231 15.61 8.41 -2.10
CA ASN A 231 16.79 8.99 -2.74
C ASN A 231 16.57 10.40 -3.30
N SER A 232 15.32 10.86 -3.37
CA SER A 232 15.01 12.22 -3.78
C SER A 232 15.10 13.25 -2.65
N PHE A 233 15.33 12.79 -1.41
CA PHE A 233 15.52 13.63 -0.23
C PHE A 233 16.95 13.52 0.31
N PRO A 234 17.47 14.57 0.98
CA PRO A 234 18.71 14.45 1.74
C PRO A 234 18.57 13.39 2.84
N VAL A 235 19.62 12.61 3.08
CA VAL A 235 19.60 11.49 4.05
C VAL A 235 19.14 11.94 5.44
N GLU A 236 19.60 13.12 5.88
CA GLU A 236 19.32 13.65 7.23
C GLU A 236 17.88 14.14 7.41
N SER A 237 17.16 14.40 6.32
CA SER A 237 15.80 14.92 6.33
C SER A 237 14.81 14.08 5.54
N CYS A 238 15.18 12.83 5.24
CA CYS A 238 14.29 11.92 4.53
C CYS A 238 13.03 11.62 5.37
N PRO A 239 11.83 11.89 4.84
CA PRO A 239 10.58 11.68 5.57
C PRO A 239 10.13 10.22 5.59
N ILE A 240 10.94 9.30 5.06
CA ILE A 240 10.59 7.89 4.92
C ILE A 240 11.68 7.03 5.56
N ARG A 241 11.29 6.06 6.36
CA ARG A 241 12.16 5.02 6.90
C ARG A 241 11.59 3.65 6.60
N THR A 242 12.48 2.73 6.26
CA THR A 242 12.13 1.36 5.89
C THR A 242 12.85 0.36 6.78
N ALA A 243 12.17 -0.74 7.15
CA ALA A 243 12.77 -1.82 7.93
C ALA A 243 12.42 -3.20 7.37
N LEU A 244 13.41 -4.09 7.37
CA LEU A 244 13.19 -5.53 7.25
C LEU A 244 13.03 -6.11 8.66
N VAL A 245 11.97 -6.87 8.89
CA VAL A 245 11.69 -7.55 10.17
C VAL A 245 11.41 -9.03 9.89
N THR A 246 12.46 -9.83 9.88
CA THR A 246 12.38 -11.22 9.42
C THR A 246 12.68 -12.25 10.52
N ALA A 247 12.05 -13.42 10.42
CA ALA A 247 12.35 -14.57 11.26
C ALA A 247 13.73 -15.20 10.99
N ARG A 248 14.38 -14.85 9.88
CA ARG A 248 15.73 -15.29 9.56
C ARG A 248 16.73 -14.87 10.65
N SER A 249 17.81 -15.64 10.79
CA SER A 249 18.95 -15.33 11.67
C SER A 249 20.25 -15.62 10.95
N ALA A 250 21.39 -15.43 11.62
CA ALA A 250 22.66 -15.91 11.10
C ALA A 250 22.63 -17.45 11.01
N PRO A 251 23.15 -18.05 9.92
CA PRO A 251 23.91 -17.42 8.82
C PRO A 251 23.07 -16.94 7.61
N ALA A 252 21.74 -17.13 7.61
CA ALA A 252 20.87 -16.81 6.47
C ALA A 252 20.81 -15.29 6.15
N HIS A 253 21.23 -14.42 7.09
CA HIS A 253 21.29 -12.97 6.88
C HIS A 253 22.22 -12.53 5.74
N GLU A 254 23.29 -13.30 5.46
CA GLU A 254 24.26 -12.92 4.41
C GLU A 254 23.63 -12.86 3.03
N ARG A 255 22.82 -13.87 2.67
CA ARG A 255 22.11 -13.89 1.38
C ARG A 255 21.15 -12.71 1.24
N VAL A 256 20.43 -12.38 2.30
CA VAL A 256 19.51 -11.21 2.34
C VAL A 256 20.26 -9.91 2.03
N VAL A 257 21.34 -9.65 2.76
CA VAL A 257 22.13 -8.42 2.57
C VAL A 257 22.72 -8.33 1.17
N ARG A 258 23.21 -9.44 0.62
CA ARG A 258 23.75 -9.49 -0.73
C ARG A 258 22.68 -9.29 -1.80
N THR A 259 21.50 -9.86 -1.62
CA THR A 259 20.37 -9.69 -2.52
C THR A 259 19.94 -8.21 -2.59
N LEU A 260 19.79 -7.54 -1.45
CA LEU A 260 19.44 -6.12 -1.41
C LEU A 260 20.50 -5.25 -2.09
N ARG A 261 21.80 -5.57 -1.91
CA ARG A 261 22.90 -4.89 -2.60
C ARG A 261 22.85 -5.08 -4.12
N GLU A 262 22.56 -6.30 -4.58
CA GLU A 262 22.42 -6.59 -6.01
C GLU A 262 21.23 -5.84 -6.64
N TRP A 263 20.18 -5.61 -5.88
CA TRP A 263 19.04 -4.81 -6.32
C TRP A 263 19.28 -3.31 -6.23
N ASP A 264 20.44 -2.88 -5.72
CA ASP A 264 20.75 -1.47 -5.39
C ASP A 264 19.68 -0.83 -4.48
N ILE A 265 19.16 -1.60 -3.55
CA ILE A 265 18.15 -1.17 -2.56
C ILE A 265 18.79 -1.22 -1.17
N ARG A 266 18.62 -0.14 -0.41
CA ARG A 266 19.03 -0.05 0.99
C ARG A 266 17.83 0.16 1.87
N LEU A 267 17.72 -0.64 2.92
CA LEU A 267 16.78 -0.45 4.02
C LEU A 267 17.49 0.30 5.14
N ASP A 268 16.75 1.15 5.87
CA ASP A 268 17.30 1.89 7.01
C ASP A 268 17.65 0.97 8.17
N GLU A 269 16.80 -0.04 8.42
CA GLU A 269 17.01 -1.02 9.48
C GLU A 269 16.76 -2.45 8.97
N SER A 270 17.47 -3.42 9.55
CA SER A 270 17.27 -4.84 9.26
C SER A 270 17.35 -5.64 10.55
N LEU A 271 16.24 -6.25 10.93
CA LEU A 271 16.04 -6.99 12.16
C LEU A 271 15.95 -8.49 11.85
N PHE A 272 16.98 -9.23 12.22
CA PHE A 272 17.08 -10.68 12.04
C PHE A 272 16.73 -11.36 13.36
N LEU A 273 15.48 -11.77 13.53
CA LEU A 273 14.90 -12.10 14.83
C LEU A 273 15.06 -13.57 15.26
N GLY A 274 15.40 -14.48 14.32
CA GLY A 274 15.58 -15.89 14.66
C GLY A 274 14.32 -16.54 15.24
N GLY A 275 13.14 -16.14 14.79
CA GLY A 275 11.86 -16.67 15.29
C GLY A 275 11.26 -15.96 16.50
N LEU A 276 11.87 -14.87 16.99
CA LEU A 276 11.25 -14.05 18.03
C LEU A 276 10.00 -13.33 17.49
N ALA A 277 9.03 -13.08 18.39
CA ALA A 277 7.81 -12.34 18.03
C ALA A 277 8.14 -10.91 17.55
N LYS A 278 7.56 -10.50 16.42
CA LYS A 278 7.87 -9.24 15.74
C LYS A 278 7.31 -7.99 16.44
N GLY A 279 6.21 -8.13 17.19
CA GLY A 279 5.40 -7.01 17.68
C GLY A 279 6.16 -5.94 18.46
N ASP A 280 7.00 -6.32 19.42
CA ASP A 280 7.78 -5.37 20.22
C ASP A 280 8.84 -4.64 19.38
N PHE A 281 9.43 -5.30 18.40
CA PHE A 281 10.40 -4.70 17.48
C PHE A 281 9.74 -3.71 16.53
N LEU A 282 8.54 -4.04 16.00
CA LEU A 282 7.73 -3.14 15.18
C LEU A 282 7.33 -1.89 15.96
N ARG A 283 6.92 -2.04 17.22
CA ARG A 283 6.62 -0.92 18.12
C ARG A 283 7.86 -0.08 18.40
N ALA A 284 9.02 -0.69 18.63
CA ALA A 284 10.28 0.02 18.86
C ALA A 284 10.73 0.82 17.65
N PHE A 285 10.62 0.26 16.45
CA PHE A 285 10.83 0.95 15.18
C PHE A 285 9.79 2.07 14.97
N GLY A 286 8.58 1.88 15.49
CA GLY A 286 7.44 2.79 15.35
C GLY A 286 6.82 2.69 13.95
N ALA A 287 6.68 1.47 13.45
CA ALA A 287 6.09 1.24 12.13
C ALA A 287 4.68 1.84 12.03
N ASP A 288 4.40 2.52 10.92
CA ASP A 288 3.04 2.95 10.56
C ASP A 288 2.27 1.80 9.91
N VAL A 289 3.00 0.92 9.22
CA VAL A 289 2.45 -0.31 8.65
C VAL A 289 3.53 -1.39 8.57
N PHE A 290 3.13 -2.64 8.77
CA PHE A 290 3.96 -3.83 8.59
C PHE A 290 3.30 -4.79 7.62
N PHE A 291 4.04 -5.30 6.64
CA PHE A 291 3.58 -6.27 5.64
C PHE A 291 4.21 -7.64 5.86
N ASP A 292 3.38 -8.69 5.94
CA ASP A 292 3.80 -10.07 6.19
C ASP A 292 2.86 -11.04 5.44
N ASP A 293 3.39 -12.15 4.95
CA ASP A 293 2.62 -13.18 4.26
C ASP A 293 1.88 -14.12 5.24
N GLN A 294 2.29 -14.16 6.49
CA GLN A 294 1.69 -15.02 7.49
C GLN A 294 0.62 -14.29 8.29
N GLN A 295 -0.62 -14.72 8.15
CA GLN A 295 -1.77 -14.12 8.83
C GLN A 295 -1.58 -14.05 10.36
N GLY A 296 -1.03 -15.11 10.99
CA GLY A 296 -0.76 -15.11 12.44
C GLY A 296 0.26 -14.06 12.88
N HIS A 297 1.26 -13.74 12.03
CA HIS A 297 2.19 -12.64 12.28
C HIS A 297 1.50 -11.30 12.17
N CYS A 298 0.64 -11.11 11.14
CA CYS A 298 -0.14 -9.89 10.96
C CYS A 298 -1.11 -9.67 12.14
N GLU A 299 -1.82 -10.70 12.60
CA GLU A 299 -2.72 -10.63 13.75
C GLU A 299 -1.97 -10.30 15.06
N SER A 300 -0.77 -10.84 15.23
CA SER A 300 0.09 -10.48 16.36
C SER A 300 0.60 -9.05 16.27
N ALA A 301 1.05 -8.63 15.08
CA ALA A 301 1.56 -7.28 14.81
C ALA A 301 0.47 -6.23 14.93
N SER A 302 -0.78 -6.52 14.52
CA SER A 302 -1.90 -5.59 14.54
C SER A 302 -2.26 -5.07 15.93
N ARG A 303 -1.81 -5.76 16.99
CA ARG A 303 -1.95 -5.28 18.38
C ARG A 303 -1.03 -4.10 18.69
N HIS A 304 -0.05 -3.83 17.86
CA HIS A 304 1.01 -2.84 18.08
C HIS A 304 1.08 -1.78 16.98
N VAL A 305 0.87 -2.18 15.72
CA VAL A 305 0.98 -1.33 14.53
C VAL A 305 -0.07 -1.75 13.49
N ALA A 306 -0.39 -0.91 12.51
CA ALA A 306 -1.22 -1.38 11.40
C ALA A 306 -0.49 -2.52 10.66
N ALA A 307 -1.23 -3.54 10.29
CA ALA A 307 -0.68 -4.73 9.62
C ALA A 307 -1.39 -4.98 8.29
N GLY A 308 -0.62 -5.28 7.26
CA GLY A 308 -1.08 -5.67 5.94
C GLY A 308 -0.73 -7.13 5.65
N HIS A 309 -1.73 -7.99 5.57
CA HIS A 309 -1.54 -9.38 5.19
C HIS A 309 -1.37 -9.50 3.68
N VAL A 310 -0.27 -10.12 3.26
CA VAL A 310 0.08 -10.41 1.86
C VAL A 310 -0.16 -11.90 1.62
N PRO A 311 -1.33 -12.33 1.11
CA PRO A 311 -1.67 -13.75 0.94
C PRO A 311 -0.91 -14.36 -0.25
N HIS A 312 0.42 -14.42 -0.14
CA HIS A 312 1.36 -14.92 -1.15
C HIS A 312 2.22 -16.06 -0.59
N GLY A 313 2.84 -16.84 -1.51
CA GLY A 313 3.75 -17.90 -1.16
C GLY A 313 3.10 -19.19 -0.65
N ILE A 314 3.94 -20.16 -0.29
CA ILE A 314 3.53 -21.52 0.06
C ILE A 314 2.67 -21.58 1.33
N ALA A 315 2.89 -20.66 2.29
CA ALA A 315 2.13 -20.60 3.53
C ALA A 315 0.63 -20.35 3.28
N ASN A 316 0.27 -19.71 2.16
CA ASN A 316 -1.09 -19.36 1.79
C ASN A 316 -1.73 -20.35 0.78
N ARG A 317 -0.93 -21.04 -0.05
CA ARG A 317 -1.45 -22.03 -1.02
C ARG A 317 -2.16 -23.20 -0.35
N ARG A 318 -1.64 -23.72 0.77
CA ARG A 318 -2.21 -24.85 1.50
C ARG A 318 -3.55 -24.57 2.17
N LYS A 319 -3.89 -23.30 2.40
CA LYS A 319 -5.19 -22.89 2.98
C LYS A 319 -6.33 -22.83 1.95
N GLN A 320 -6.01 -22.80 0.67
CA GLN A 320 -7.00 -22.75 -0.43
C GLN A 320 -7.47 -24.15 -0.86
N GLU A 321 -6.72 -25.19 -0.50
CA GLU A 321 -7.01 -26.60 -0.87
C GLU A 321 -7.73 -27.39 0.24
N GLY A 322 -8.02 -26.81 1.38
CA GLY A 322 -8.71 -27.41 2.53
C GLY A 322 -10.02 -26.69 2.86
#